data_90cf59f993357a827934db2956a09451
#
_entry.id   90cf59f993357a827934db2956a09451
#
_cell.length_a   1.000
_cell.length_b   1.000
_cell.length_c   1.000
_cell.angle_alpha   90.00
_cell.angle_beta   90.00
_cell.angle_gamma   90.00
#
_symmetry.space_group_name_H-M   'P 1'
#
loop_
_entity.id
_entity.type
_entity.pdbx_description
1 polymer ?
#
loop_
_entity_poly.entity_id
_entity_poly.type
_entity_poly.pdbx_seq_one_letter_code
_entity_poly.pdbx_strand_id
1 'polypeptide(L)'
;MCTREMTLGEEIINLAGKGIDIPTVERMYRKYIGLDEKRKSDGVYMVDLQPIFGRGHTARYCRADVEATLNLFRDTIHNPYSILPADIKVGDKMMVPLGKLGNFTATVQKIANNKVLFIFDDYVAKRPMNEDGGNAGGYDKSDLKKWIDTELYNMFPAVLKQRMTGLSIPTLGEICGWDDEWDRNHIEADGDEQLPLMKQRRNRVAYYNNDCAWGWLRNATKKEFSSAYFAFVDSYGAADYNGASNSVGVRPEFWLVR
;
A
#
# COMPACT_ATOMS: atom_id res chain seq x y z
N MET A 1 11.66 -32.25 -24.83
CA MET A 1 12.43 -31.66 -23.73
C MET A 1 11.40 -31.15 -22.72
N CYS A 2 11.30 -31.77 -21.55
CA CYS A 2 10.42 -31.33 -20.51
C CYS A 2 11.05 -30.06 -19.94
N THR A 3 10.47 -28.88 -20.18
CA THR A 3 10.87 -27.64 -19.53
C THR A 3 10.53 -27.79 -18.07
N ARG A 4 11.53 -27.90 -17.22
CA ARG A 4 11.37 -27.87 -15.78
C ARG A 4 10.66 -26.56 -15.41
N GLU A 5 9.47 -26.66 -14.84
CA GLU A 5 8.81 -25.49 -14.25
C GLU A 5 9.73 -24.93 -13.15
N MET A 6 10.03 -23.63 -13.24
CA MET A 6 10.79 -22.96 -12.19
C MET A 6 10.03 -23.05 -10.88
N THR A 7 10.74 -23.35 -9.82
CA THR A 7 10.16 -23.24 -8.48
C THR A 7 9.89 -21.77 -8.18
N LEU A 8 8.97 -21.49 -7.28
CA LEU A 8 8.69 -20.12 -6.88
C LEU A 8 9.94 -19.42 -6.29
N GLY A 9 10.81 -20.17 -5.60
CA GLY A 9 12.07 -19.66 -5.10
C GLY A 9 13.01 -19.20 -6.22
N GLU A 10 13.11 -19.99 -7.29
CA GLU A 10 13.88 -19.62 -8.49
C GLU A 10 13.29 -18.38 -9.18
N GLU A 11 11.95 -18.24 -9.19
CA GLU A 11 11.29 -17.06 -9.75
C GLU A 11 11.55 -15.80 -8.91
N ILE A 12 11.54 -15.90 -7.58
CA ILE A 12 11.89 -14.79 -6.68
C ILE A 12 13.32 -14.33 -6.93
N ILE A 13 14.28 -15.27 -7.02
CA ILE A 13 15.69 -14.97 -7.30
C ILE A 13 15.80 -14.28 -8.66
N ASN A 14 15.06 -14.74 -9.65
CA ASN A 14 15.05 -14.16 -10.98
C ASN A 14 14.49 -12.73 -10.98
N LEU A 15 13.44 -12.47 -10.20
CA LEU A 15 12.88 -11.12 -10.01
C LEU A 15 13.85 -10.19 -9.28
N ALA A 16 14.49 -10.67 -8.21
CA ALA A 16 15.53 -9.91 -7.51
C ALA A 16 16.72 -9.57 -8.43
N GLY A 17 17.14 -10.53 -9.27
CA GLY A 17 18.17 -10.31 -10.31
C GLY A 17 17.78 -9.29 -11.38
N LYS A 18 16.50 -8.94 -11.49
CA LYS A 18 15.98 -7.88 -12.38
C LYS A 18 15.85 -6.51 -11.71
N GLY A 19 16.43 -6.32 -10.55
CA GLY A 19 16.47 -5.03 -9.85
C GLY A 19 15.33 -4.82 -8.86
N ILE A 20 14.55 -5.84 -8.55
CA ILE A 20 13.59 -5.81 -7.45
C ILE A 20 14.35 -6.16 -6.17
N ASP A 21 14.30 -5.29 -5.17
CA ASP A 21 15.01 -5.55 -3.92
C ASP A 21 14.37 -6.72 -3.14
N ILE A 22 15.22 -7.51 -2.51
CA ILE A 22 14.82 -8.69 -1.74
C ILE A 22 13.83 -8.35 -0.61
N PRO A 23 14.02 -7.28 0.19
CA PRO A 23 13.05 -6.91 1.22
C PRO A 23 11.64 -6.61 0.67
N THR A 24 11.53 -6.01 -0.50
CA THR A 24 10.23 -5.77 -1.16
C THR A 24 9.58 -7.08 -1.58
N VAL A 25 10.35 -7.97 -2.21
CA VAL A 25 9.86 -9.29 -2.60
C VAL A 25 9.45 -10.09 -1.38
N GLU A 26 10.25 -10.10 -0.31
CA GLU A 26 9.93 -10.77 0.96
C GLU A 26 8.65 -10.23 1.58
N ARG A 27 8.50 -8.91 1.67
CA ARG A 27 7.32 -8.25 2.23
C ARG A 27 6.07 -8.59 1.45
N MET A 28 6.14 -8.60 0.13
CA MET A 28 5.06 -9.03 -0.75
C MET A 28 4.69 -10.48 -0.49
N TYR A 29 5.67 -11.33 -0.38
CA TYR A 29 5.47 -12.74 -0.06
C TYR A 29 4.81 -12.92 1.29
N ARG A 30 5.25 -12.23 2.31
CA ARG A 30 4.62 -12.27 3.64
C ARG A 30 3.17 -11.80 3.62
N LYS A 31 2.85 -10.81 2.79
CA LYS A 31 1.52 -10.22 2.72
C LYS A 31 0.58 -10.94 1.76
N TYR A 32 1.08 -11.38 0.62
CA TYR A 32 0.25 -11.87 -0.49
C TYR A 32 0.56 -13.28 -0.95
N ILE A 33 1.76 -13.77 -0.66
CA ILE A 33 2.32 -14.91 -1.36
C ILE A 33 3.09 -15.81 -0.40
N GLY A 34 2.81 -17.10 -0.46
CA GLY A 34 3.61 -18.13 0.13
C GLY A 34 3.11 -19.48 -0.34
N LEU A 35 3.98 -20.39 -0.52
CA LEU A 35 3.67 -21.66 -1.12
C LEU A 35 4.07 -22.78 -0.17
N ASP A 36 3.15 -23.68 0.10
CA ASP A 36 3.49 -24.97 0.69
C ASP A 36 3.40 -26.04 -0.39
N GLU A 37 4.53 -26.48 -0.89
CA GLU A 37 4.59 -27.57 -1.84
C GLU A 37 3.96 -28.88 -1.28
N LYS A 38 3.87 -29.03 0.03
CA LYS A 38 3.25 -30.18 0.67
C LYS A 38 1.73 -30.19 0.63
N ARG A 39 1.09 -29.05 0.30
CA ARG A 39 -0.36 -28.88 0.27
C ARG A 39 -0.91 -28.44 -1.09
N LYS A 40 -0.29 -28.93 -2.16
CA LYS A 40 -0.73 -28.59 -3.53
C LYS A 40 -2.18 -28.92 -3.85
N SER A 41 -2.79 -29.83 -3.11
CA SER A 41 -4.15 -30.33 -3.38
C SER A 41 -5.27 -29.37 -2.98
N ASP A 42 -5.03 -28.43 -2.08
CA ASP A 42 -6.04 -27.50 -1.54
C ASP A 42 -5.90 -26.07 -2.08
N GLY A 43 -5.02 -25.84 -3.06
CA GLY A 43 -4.80 -24.53 -3.68
C GLY A 43 -4.06 -23.54 -2.79
N VAL A 44 -3.57 -24.00 -1.65
CA VAL A 44 -2.73 -23.23 -0.72
C VAL A 44 -1.33 -23.78 -0.77
N TYR A 45 -0.36 -22.89 -0.94
CA TYR A 45 1.05 -23.27 -0.99
C TYR A 45 1.80 -22.68 0.20
N MET A 46 2.71 -23.46 0.78
CA MET A 46 3.73 -22.93 1.70
C MET A 46 5.08 -22.98 0.99
N VAL A 47 5.74 -21.85 0.89
CA VAL A 47 7.09 -21.77 0.35
C VAL A 47 8.08 -21.74 1.48
N ASP A 48 9.05 -22.61 1.39
CA ASP A 48 10.26 -22.46 2.18
C ASP A 48 11.12 -21.36 1.54
N LEU A 49 11.06 -20.18 2.14
CA LEU A 49 11.86 -19.02 1.75
C LEU A 49 13.21 -18.97 2.46
N GLN A 50 13.52 -19.94 3.33
CA GLN A 50 14.78 -19.98 4.08
C GLN A 50 16.04 -19.92 3.20
N PRO A 51 16.08 -20.54 2.02
CA PRO A 51 17.23 -20.42 1.14
C PRO A 51 17.50 -18.99 0.64
N ILE A 52 16.50 -18.14 0.66
CA ILE A 52 16.56 -16.77 0.11
C ILE A 52 16.66 -15.74 1.23
N PHE A 53 15.86 -15.88 2.28
CA PHE A 53 15.68 -14.87 3.32
C PHE A 53 16.15 -15.33 4.72
N GLY A 54 16.63 -16.58 4.88
CA GLY A 54 17.07 -17.13 6.14
C GLY A 54 15.98 -17.84 6.94
N ARG A 55 16.34 -18.35 8.13
CA ARG A 55 15.44 -19.19 8.95
C ARG A 55 14.18 -18.45 9.39
N GLY A 56 13.06 -19.15 9.38
CA GLY A 56 11.77 -18.64 9.86
C GLY A 56 10.89 -17.99 8.78
N HIS A 57 11.37 -17.87 7.55
CA HIS A 57 10.60 -17.31 6.45
C HIS A 57 9.75 -18.39 5.76
N THR A 58 8.62 -18.71 6.38
CA THR A 58 7.62 -19.60 5.79
C THR A 58 6.27 -18.88 5.80
N ALA A 59 5.61 -18.80 4.66
CA ALA A 59 4.34 -18.11 4.54
C ALA A 59 3.34 -18.91 3.70
N ARG A 60 2.04 -18.72 3.98
CA ARG A 60 0.92 -19.35 3.26
C ARG A 60 0.25 -18.35 2.36
N TYR A 61 -0.06 -18.77 1.13
CA TYR A 61 -0.70 -17.89 0.16
C TYR A 61 -1.55 -18.65 -0.86
N CYS A 62 -2.49 -17.93 -1.45
CA CYS A 62 -3.29 -18.44 -2.54
C CYS A 62 -2.49 -18.44 -3.85
N ARG A 63 -2.51 -19.54 -4.59
CA ARG A 63 -1.78 -19.66 -5.86
C ARG A 63 -2.16 -18.57 -6.85
N ALA A 64 -3.45 -18.24 -6.95
CA ALA A 64 -3.93 -17.21 -7.86
C ALA A 64 -3.34 -15.82 -7.54
N ASP A 65 -3.19 -15.50 -6.25
CA ASP A 65 -2.58 -14.24 -5.82
C ASP A 65 -1.08 -14.18 -6.16
N VAL A 66 -0.40 -15.33 -6.07
CA VAL A 66 1.00 -15.46 -6.48
C VAL A 66 1.15 -15.19 -7.96
N GLU A 67 0.40 -15.91 -8.78
CA GLU A 67 0.48 -15.82 -10.25
C GLU A 67 0.11 -14.43 -10.75
N ALA A 68 -0.97 -13.84 -10.22
CA ALA A 68 -1.37 -12.48 -10.55
C ALA A 68 -0.29 -11.45 -10.19
N THR A 69 0.31 -11.58 -9.01
CA THR A 69 1.37 -10.69 -8.56
C THR A 69 2.64 -10.83 -9.40
N LEU A 70 3.07 -12.06 -9.70
CA LEU A 70 4.23 -12.31 -10.54
C LEU A 70 4.04 -11.80 -11.97
N ASN A 71 2.84 -11.97 -12.54
CA ASN A 71 2.53 -11.48 -13.87
C ASN A 71 2.56 -9.95 -13.91
N LEU A 72 1.96 -9.28 -12.92
CA LEU A 72 2.02 -7.83 -12.82
C LEU A 72 3.46 -7.30 -12.73
N PHE A 73 4.34 -8.00 -12.00
CA PHE A 73 5.76 -7.65 -11.96
C PHE A 73 6.45 -7.85 -13.30
N ARG A 74 6.22 -8.97 -13.97
CA ARG A 74 6.79 -9.22 -15.30
C ARG A 74 6.38 -8.13 -16.27
N ASP A 75 5.11 -7.77 -16.29
CA ASP A 75 4.59 -6.74 -17.19
C ASP A 75 5.19 -5.36 -16.87
N THR A 76 5.33 -5.01 -15.61
CA THR A 76 5.95 -3.75 -15.18
C THR A 76 7.43 -3.69 -15.54
N ILE A 77 8.16 -4.82 -15.45
CA ILE A 77 9.58 -4.90 -15.77
C ILE A 77 9.80 -4.95 -17.29
N HIS A 78 8.97 -5.71 -18.02
CA HIS A 78 9.15 -5.94 -19.46
C HIS A 78 8.54 -4.88 -20.35
N ASN A 79 7.56 -4.12 -19.84
CA ASN A 79 6.93 -3.05 -20.60
C ASN A 79 6.84 -1.75 -19.80
N PRO A 80 7.96 -1.04 -19.64
CA PRO A 80 7.98 0.22 -18.88
C PRO A 80 7.10 1.32 -19.49
N TYR A 81 6.60 1.13 -20.71
CA TYR A 81 5.71 2.08 -21.39
C TYR A 81 4.23 1.72 -21.26
N SER A 82 3.88 0.49 -20.91
CA SER A 82 2.51 0.07 -20.60
C SER A 82 2.26 0.22 -19.11
N ILE A 83 1.90 1.43 -18.70
CA ILE A 83 1.69 1.74 -17.28
C ILE A 83 0.48 1.01 -16.72
N LEU A 84 -0.58 0.86 -17.54
CA LEU A 84 -1.82 0.19 -17.15
C LEU A 84 -2.28 -0.76 -18.24
N PRO A 85 -2.52 -2.05 -17.92
CA PRO A 85 -3.19 -2.98 -18.81
C PRO A 85 -4.59 -2.49 -19.21
N ALA A 86 -5.04 -2.83 -20.41
CA ALA A 86 -6.37 -2.43 -20.88
C ALA A 86 -7.50 -3.06 -20.04
N ASP A 87 -7.25 -4.23 -19.47
CA ASP A 87 -8.17 -5.04 -18.67
C ASP A 87 -7.96 -4.89 -17.15
N ILE A 88 -7.26 -3.84 -16.73
CA ILE A 88 -7.00 -3.56 -15.32
C ILE A 88 -8.28 -3.55 -14.48
N LYS A 89 -8.25 -4.18 -13.34
CA LYS A 89 -9.37 -4.34 -12.40
C LYS A 89 -8.98 -4.03 -10.96
N VAL A 90 -9.97 -3.82 -10.12
CA VAL A 90 -9.78 -3.65 -8.68
C VAL A 90 -9.10 -4.89 -8.09
N GLY A 91 -8.06 -4.66 -7.31
CA GLY A 91 -7.22 -5.71 -6.73
C GLY A 91 -5.93 -5.99 -7.52
N ASP A 92 -5.82 -5.51 -8.76
CA ASP A 92 -4.56 -5.61 -9.50
C ASP A 92 -3.47 -4.76 -8.84
N LYS A 93 -2.22 -5.16 -9.05
CA LYS A 93 -1.08 -4.62 -8.33
C LYS A 93 -0.03 -4.08 -9.28
N MET A 94 0.59 -2.99 -8.85
CA MET A 94 1.71 -2.38 -9.57
C MET A 94 2.88 -2.15 -8.62
N MET A 95 4.08 -2.46 -9.07
CA MET A 95 5.30 -2.06 -8.36
C MET A 95 5.64 -0.62 -8.69
N VAL A 96 5.89 0.17 -7.64
CA VAL A 96 6.26 1.58 -7.74
C VAL A 96 7.63 1.77 -7.09
N PRO A 97 8.69 2.02 -7.88
CA PRO A 97 9.98 2.39 -7.32
C PRO A 97 9.94 3.84 -6.83
N LEU A 98 10.32 4.06 -5.58
CA LEU A 98 10.39 5.36 -4.92
C LEU A 98 11.84 5.76 -4.61
N GLY A 99 12.73 5.62 -5.58
CA GLY A 99 14.13 6.02 -5.46
C GLY A 99 14.80 5.43 -4.21
N LYS A 100 15.32 6.30 -3.34
CA LYS A 100 16.03 5.88 -2.11
C LYS A 100 15.15 5.17 -1.07
N LEU A 101 13.83 5.28 -1.16
CA LEU A 101 12.91 4.58 -0.26
C LEU A 101 12.73 3.10 -0.63
N GLY A 102 13.12 2.70 -1.86
CA GLY A 102 12.97 1.33 -2.34
C GLY A 102 11.73 1.14 -3.22
N ASN A 103 11.37 -0.13 -3.43
CA ASN A 103 10.25 -0.54 -4.26
C ASN A 103 9.05 -0.92 -3.40
N PHE A 104 7.88 -0.43 -3.77
CA PHE A 104 6.63 -0.67 -3.05
C PHE A 104 5.56 -1.17 -4.01
N THR A 105 4.63 -1.96 -3.47
CA THR A 105 3.45 -2.39 -4.22
C THR A 105 2.31 -1.43 -3.96
N ALA A 106 1.61 -1.03 -5.02
CA ALA A 106 0.35 -0.31 -4.95
C ALA A 106 -0.77 -1.15 -5.59
N THR A 107 -1.92 -1.20 -4.93
CA THR A 107 -3.07 -2.00 -5.33
C THR A 107 -4.18 -1.09 -5.86
N VAL A 108 -4.79 -1.47 -6.99
CA VAL A 108 -5.97 -0.80 -7.56
C VAL A 108 -7.14 -0.89 -6.58
N GLN A 109 -7.66 0.25 -6.18
CA GLN A 109 -8.78 0.35 -5.25
C GLN A 109 -10.10 0.75 -5.93
N LYS A 110 -10.02 1.58 -6.96
CA LYS A 110 -11.17 2.13 -7.66
C LYS A 110 -10.83 2.43 -9.12
N ILE A 111 -11.78 2.20 -9.99
CA ILE A 111 -11.71 2.59 -11.40
C ILE A 111 -12.87 3.52 -11.65
N ALA A 112 -12.58 4.75 -12.11
CA ALA A 112 -13.58 5.77 -12.36
C ALA A 112 -13.29 6.48 -13.68
N ASN A 113 -14.20 6.38 -14.64
CA ASN A 113 -14.04 6.98 -15.96
C ASN A 113 -12.70 6.58 -16.62
N ASN A 114 -11.81 7.58 -16.79
CA ASN A 114 -10.49 7.40 -17.40
C ASN A 114 -9.35 7.39 -16.37
N LYS A 115 -9.62 7.06 -15.10
CA LYS A 115 -8.65 7.08 -14.02
C LYS A 115 -8.71 5.82 -13.17
N VAL A 116 -7.58 5.44 -12.61
CA VAL A 116 -7.44 4.30 -11.70
C VAL A 116 -6.80 4.79 -10.41
N LEU A 117 -7.47 4.56 -9.28
CA LEU A 117 -6.95 4.86 -7.94
C LEU A 117 -6.09 3.71 -7.45
N PHE A 118 -4.87 4.00 -7.07
CA PHE A 118 -3.95 3.11 -6.40
C PHE A 118 -3.74 3.54 -4.96
N ILE A 119 -3.69 2.59 -4.04
CA ILE A 119 -3.19 2.79 -2.67
C ILE A 119 -2.00 1.86 -2.48
N PHE A 120 -0.95 2.37 -1.87
CA PHE A 120 0.20 1.55 -1.50
C PHE A 120 -0.21 0.48 -0.50
N ASP A 121 0.38 -0.69 -0.60
CA ASP A 121 0.07 -1.80 0.31
C ASP A 121 0.67 -1.58 1.69
N ASP A 122 1.83 -0.92 1.75
CA ASP A 122 2.60 -0.67 2.96
C ASP A 122 2.97 0.80 3.13
N TYR A 123 3.44 1.16 4.32
CA TYR A 123 3.92 2.50 4.62
C TYR A 123 5.29 2.73 4.00
N VAL A 124 5.42 3.83 3.25
CA VAL A 124 6.67 4.22 2.59
C VAL A 124 7.63 4.97 3.52
N ALA A 125 7.10 5.56 4.58
CA ALA A 125 7.84 6.30 5.59
C ALA A 125 7.05 6.37 6.90
N LYS A 126 7.67 6.83 7.99
CA LYS A 126 6.99 7.35 9.19
C LYS A 126 7.31 8.83 9.33
N ARG A 127 6.28 9.66 9.52
CA ARG A 127 6.39 11.11 9.65
C ARG A 127 5.32 11.67 10.57
N PRO A 128 5.56 12.80 11.22
CA PRO A 128 4.50 13.58 11.83
C PRO A 128 3.57 14.16 10.74
N MET A 129 2.32 14.43 11.12
CA MET A 129 1.41 15.19 10.28
C MET A 129 1.84 16.66 10.26
N ASN A 130 2.11 17.23 11.45
CA ASN A 130 2.63 18.56 11.68
C ASN A 130 3.68 18.55 12.79
N GLU A 131 4.81 19.18 12.58
CA GLU A 131 5.89 19.27 13.58
C GLU A 131 5.46 20.10 14.82
N ASP A 132 4.59 21.10 14.63
CA ASP A 132 4.08 21.95 15.72
C ASP A 132 3.01 21.27 16.57
N GLY A 133 2.52 20.10 16.15
CA GLY A 133 1.52 19.31 16.86
C GLY A 133 0.07 19.80 16.70
N GLY A 134 -0.18 20.87 15.94
CA GLY A 134 -1.52 21.37 15.66
C GLY A 134 -2.20 20.69 14.46
N ASN A 135 -3.54 20.79 14.38
CA ASN A 135 -4.31 20.34 13.21
C ASN A 135 -4.93 21.51 12.41
N ALA A 136 -4.51 22.73 12.67
CA ALA A 136 -5.07 23.92 12.03
C ALA A 136 -4.81 23.92 10.52
N GLY A 137 -5.89 24.05 9.74
CA GLY A 137 -5.86 24.01 8.28
C GLY A 137 -5.93 22.61 7.69
N GLY A 138 -6.05 21.57 8.55
CA GLY A 138 -6.23 20.20 8.13
C GLY A 138 -5.03 19.63 7.38
N TYR A 139 -5.24 18.50 6.73
CA TYR A 139 -4.22 17.81 5.95
C TYR A 139 -3.61 18.68 4.83
N ASP A 140 -4.42 19.48 4.15
CA ASP A 140 -3.97 20.25 2.97
C ASP A 140 -2.91 21.31 3.31
N LYS A 141 -2.85 21.76 4.56
CA LYS A 141 -1.83 22.70 5.05
C LYS A 141 -0.74 22.04 5.90
N SER A 142 -0.79 20.71 6.03
CA SER A 142 0.14 19.98 6.88
C SER A 142 1.57 19.91 6.31
N ASP A 143 2.54 19.73 7.19
CA ASP A 143 3.92 19.46 6.83
C ASP A 143 4.04 18.13 6.07
N LEU A 144 3.20 17.15 6.41
CA LEU A 144 3.13 15.88 5.70
C LEU A 144 2.69 16.07 4.24
N LYS A 145 1.63 16.86 3.99
CA LYS A 145 1.19 17.15 2.62
C LYS A 145 2.26 17.84 1.82
N LYS A 146 2.94 18.81 2.39
CA LYS A 146 4.06 19.49 1.77
C LYS A 146 5.19 18.54 1.40
N TRP A 147 5.54 17.61 2.30
CA TRP A 147 6.54 16.59 2.01
C TRP A 147 6.08 15.64 0.88
N ILE A 148 4.81 15.24 0.88
CA ILE A 148 4.23 14.40 -0.18
C ILE A 148 4.31 15.10 -1.54
N ASP A 149 3.95 16.38 -1.60
CA ASP A 149 3.90 17.15 -2.85
C ASP A 149 5.30 17.49 -3.40
N THR A 150 6.30 17.49 -2.55
CA THR A 150 7.67 17.87 -2.93
C THR A 150 8.60 16.65 -2.96
N GLU A 151 8.99 16.14 -1.81
CA GLU A 151 10.02 15.11 -1.73
C GLU A 151 9.51 13.75 -2.24
N LEU A 152 8.34 13.30 -1.77
CA LEU A 152 7.80 12.00 -2.18
C LEU A 152 7.45 12.01 -3.68
N TYR A 153 6.76 13.06 -4.16
CA TYR A 153 6.43 13.21 -5.59
C TYR A 153 7.67 13.12 -6.48
N ASN A 154 8.78 13.74 -6.05
CA ASN A 154 10.02 13.70 -6.83
C ASN A 154 10.67 12.31 -6.89
N MET A 155 10.35 11.40 -5.97
CA MET A 155 10.86 10.03 -5.97
C MET A 155 10.13 9.11 -6.95
N PHE A 156 8.94 9.50 -7.43
CA PHE A 156 8.21 8.70 -8.42
C PHE A 156 8.90 8.73 -9.78
N PRO A 157 8.85 7.61 -10.55
CA PRO A 157 9.34 7.57 -11.92
C PRO A 157 8.67 8.63 -12.80
N ALA A 158 9.44 9.22 -13.71
CA ALA A 158 8.94 10.25 -14.63
C ALA A 158 7.71 9.78 -15.43
N VAL A 159 7.71 8.51 -15.84
CA VAL A 159 6.60 7.90 -16.60
C VAL A 159 5.29 7.85 -15.79
N LEU A 160 5.36 7.65 -14.48
CA LEU A 160 4.18 7.71 -13.61
C LEU A 160 3.75 9.16 -13.39
N LYS A 161 4.68 10.06 -13.11
CA LYS A 161 4.40 11.49 -12.86
C LYS A 161 3.63 12.17 -13.99
N GLN A 162 3.88 11.77 -15.24
CA GLN A 162 3.19 12.32 -16.41
C GLN A 162 1.68 12.04 -16.45
N ARG A 163 1.24 10.98 -15.78
CA ARG A 163 -0.16 10.53 -15.75
C ARG A 163 -0.78 10.54 -14.35
N MET A 164 0.04 10.83 -13.35
CA MET A 164 -0.37 10.81 -11.95
C MET A 164 -1.05 12.11 -11.55
N THR A 165 -2.14 11.99 -10.82
CA THR A 165 -2.85 13.11 -10.20
C THR A 165 -3.28 12.74 -8.79
N GLY A 166 -3.49 13.75 -7.93
CA GLY A 166 -4.06 13.54 -6.61
C GLY A 166 -3.20 12.69 -5.67
N LEU A 167 -1.86 12.85 -5.73
CA LEU A 167 -0.98 12.19 -4.76
C LEU A 167 -1.30 12.70 -3.35
N SER A 168 -1.65 11.77 -2.46
CA SER A 168 -2.16 12.05 -1.12
C SER A 168 -1.94 10.86 -0.19
N ILE A 169 -2.59 10.88 0.96
CA ILE A 169 -2.91 9.72 1.79
C ILE A 169 -4.42 9.53 1.82
N PRO A 170 -4.95 8.32 2.11
CA PRO A 170 -6.38 8.07 2.12
C PRO A 170 -7.15 8.84 3.19
N THR A 171 -8.46 8.98 2.99
CA THR A 171 -9.40 9.48 4.00
C THR A 171 -9.87 8.35 4.94
N LEU A 172 -10.48 8.76 6.06
CA LEU A 172 -11.16 7.83 6.96
C LEU A 172 -12.31 7.13 6.23
N GLY A 173 -13.10 7.87 5.47
CA GLY A 173 -14.21 7.32 4.68
C GLY A 173 -13.72 6.23 3.72
N GLU A 174 -12.66 6.48 2.97
CA GLU A 174 -12.09 5.52 2.01
C GLU A 174 -11.61 4.21 2.67
N ILE A 175 -11.00 4.30 3.84
CA ILE A 175 -10.39 3.13 4.50
C ILE A 175 -11.36 2.46 5.49
N CYS A 176 -11.92 3.19 6.43
CA CYS A 176 -12.70 2.63 7.53
C CYS A 176 -14.21 2.71 7.30
N GLY A 177 -14.66 3.65 6.47
CA GLY A 177 -16.07 4.01 6.35
C GLY A 177 -16.52 4.90 7.51
N TRP A 178 -17.80 5.27 7.50
CA TRP A 178 -18.41 6.16 8.48
C TRP A 178 -19.49 5.46 9.31
N ASP A 179 -19.35 4.17 9.56
CA ASP A 179 -20.35 3.40 10.32
C ASP A 179 -20.26 3.65 11.83
N ASP A 180 -19.08 4.00 12.34
CA ASP A 180 -18.85 4.26 13.75
C ASP A 180 -19.42 5.65 14.16
N GLU A 181 -20.23 5.68 15.21
CA GLU A 181 -20.83 6.91 15.73
C GLU A 181 -19.79 7.84 16.36
N TRP A 182 -18.79 7.26 17.02
CA TRP A 182 -17.72 8.02 17.63
C TRP A 182 -16.93 8.78 16.57
N ASP A 183 -16.56 8.12 15.45
CA ASP A 183 -15.85 8.75 14.34
C ASP A 183 -16.65 9.92 13.77
N ARG A 184 -17.96 9.72 13.52
CA ARG A 184 -18.85 10.79 13.02
C ARG A 184 -18.95 11.99 13.96
N ASN A 185 -18.85 11.77 15.26
CA ASN A 185 -18.99 12.83 16.27
C ASN A 185 -17.69 13.63 16.45
N HIS A 186 -16.52 13.02 16.25
CA HIS A 186 -15.25 13.62 16.65
C HIS A 186 -14.28 13.94 15.48
N ILE A 187 -14.49 13.34 14.32
CA ILE A 187 -13.61 13.50 13.16
C ILE A 187 -14.31 14.30 12.06
N GLU A 188 -13.55 15.16 11.36
CA GLU A 188 -14.05 15.95 10.24
C GLU A 188 -14.45 15.00 9.09
N ALA A 189 -15.68 15.18 8.58
CA ALA A 189 -16.19 14.35 7.49
C ALA A 189 -15.48 14.67 6.16
N ASP A 190 -15.23 13.64 5.36
CA ASP A 190 -14.62 13.75 4.03
C ASP A 190 -15.64 13.57 2.89
N GLY A 191 -16.78 12.95 3.16
CA GLY A 191 -17.79 12.64 2.16
C GLY A 191 -17.45 11.44 1.28
N ASP A 192 -16.36 10.73 1.55
CA ASP A 192 -15.94 9.56 0.79
C ASP A 192 -16.65 8.29 1.24
N GLU A 193 -16.87 7.39 0.28
CA GLU A 193 -17.38 6.04 0.53
C GLU A 193 -16.24 5.07 0.72
N GLN A 194 -16.46 4.09 1.58
CA GLN A 194 -15.48 3.05 1.83
C GLN A 194 -15.15 2.26 0.56
N LEU A 195 -13.86 2.18 0.28
CA LEU A 195 -13.35 1.44 -0.88
C LEU A 195 -13.67 -0.06 -0.75
N PRO A 196 -14.07 -0.74 -1.86
CA PRO A 196 -14.54 -2.11 -1.82
C PRO A 196 -13.58 -3.10 -1.14
N LEU A 197 -12.28 -2.99 -1.40
CA LEU A 197 -11.28 -3.86 -0.77
C LEU A 197 -11.10 -3.56 0.71
N MET A 198 -11.32 -2.32 1.14
CA MET A 198 -11.17 -1.87 2.52
C MET A 198 -12.33 -2.30 3.43
N LYS A 199 -13.43 -2.80 2.87
CA LYS A 199 -14.49 -3.48 3.63
C LYS A 199 -13.97 -4.70 4.39
N GLN A 200 -12.94 -5.35 3.87
CA GLN A 200 -12.22 -6.38 4.59
C GLN A 200 -11.17 -5.76 5.50
N ARG A 201 -11.40 -5.80 6.82
CA ARG A 201 -10.56 -5.14 7.83
C ARG A 201 -9.06 -5.46 7.71
N ARG A 202 -8.72 -6.69 7.33
CA ARG A 202 -7.32 -7.10 7.10
C ARG A 202 -6.58 -6.26 6.03
N ASN A 203 -7.32 -5.72 5.04
CA ASN A 203 -6.73 -4.92 3.97
C ASN A 203 -6.41 -3.49 4.40
N ARG A 204 -6.93 -3.06 5.53
CA ARG A 204 -6.64 -1.75 6.14
C ARG A 204 -5.29 -1.76 6.84
N VAL A 205 -4.87 -2.92 7.36
CA VAL A 205 -3.58 -3.10 8.04
C VAL A 205 -2.45 -2.98 7.04
N ALA A 206 -1.43 -2.21 7.39
CA ALA A 206 -0.21 -2.04 6.61
C ALA A 206 1.05 -2.16 7.48
N TYR A 207 2.20 -2.30 6.85
CA TYR A 207 3.45 -2.60 7.53
C TYR A 207 4.49 -1.50 7.27
N TYR A 208 5.38 -1.32 8.25
CA TYR A 208 6.60 -0.56 8.09
C TYR A 208 7.77 -1.38 8.60
N ASN A 209 8.77 -1.62 7.75
CA ASN A 209 9.92 -2.48 8.06
C ASN A 209 9.52 -3.87 8.60
N ASN A 210 8.50 -4.48 7.98
CA ASN A 210 7.94 -5.79 8.32
C ASN A 210 7.10 -5.86 9.62
N ASP A 211 6.95 -4.76 10.34
CA ASP A 211 6.10 -4.70 11.54
C ASP A 211 4.77 -4.01 11.21
N CYS A 212 3.66 -4.54 11.76
CA CYS A 212 2.39 -3.82 11.73
C CYS A 212 2.57 -2.44 12.35
N ALA A 213 2.09 -1.42 11.67
CA ALA A 213 2.22 -0.06 12.15
C ALA A 213 0.89 0.70 12.00
N TRP A 214 0.80 1.82 12.66
CA TRP A 214 -0.29 2.78 12.52
C TRP A 214 -0.04 3.65 11.29
N GLY A 215 -1.11 4.08 10.61
CA GLY A 215 -1.01 4.90 9.40
C GLY A 215 -1.93 6.09 9.39
N TRP A 216 -1.40 7.26 9.05
CA TRP A 216 -2.17 8.49 8.95
C TRP A 216 -3.30 8.40 7.93
N LEU A 217 -4.41 9.06 8.28
CA LEU A 217 -5.52 9.42 7.40
C LEU A 217 -5.58 10.95 7.27
N ARG A 218 -6.24 11.44 6.21
CA ARG A 218 -6.32 12.90 5.96
C ARG A 218 -7.13 13.68 6.98
N ASN A 219 -8.05 13.01 7.67
CA ASN A 219 -9.05 13.66 8.50
C ASN A 219 -8.47 14.20 9.79
N ALA A 220 -8.60 15.51 10.02
CA ALA A 220 -8.37 16.10 11.31
C ALA A 220 -9.53 15.79 12.26
N THR A 221 -9.30 15.86 13.56
CA THR A 221 -10.38 15.88 14.53
C THR A 221 -11.09 17.22 14.50
N LYS A 222 -12.41 17.21 14.79
CA LYS A 222 -13.19 18.43 14.94
C LYS A 222 -12.60 19.31 16.05
N LYS A 223 -12.60 20.60 15.82
CA LYS A 223 -12.00 21.57 16.74
C LYS A 223 -12.57 21.51 18.15
N GLU A 224 -13.87 21.21 18.27
CA GLU A 224 -14.59 21.09 19.55
C GLU A 224 -14.07 19.90 20.37
N PHE A 225 -13.52 18.86 19.68
CA PHE A 225 -12.93 17.72 20.35
C PHE A 225 -11.43 17.96 20.60
N SER A 226 -10.66 18.30 19.57
CA SER A 226 -9.23 18.59 19.71
C SER A 226 -8.70 19.38 18.53
N SER A 227 -7.78 20.31 18.81
CA SER A 227 -7.03 21.05 17.78
C SER A 227 -5.63 20.46 17.49
N ALA A 228 -5.36 19.24 17.97
CA ALA A 228 -4.02 18.64 17.91
C ALA A 228 -3.97 17.24 17.28
N TYR A 229 -5.12 16.66 16.89
CA TYR A 229 -5.15 15.28 16.44
C TYR A 229 -5.60 15.13 15.01
N PHE A 230 -5.11 14.03 14.40
CA PHE A 230 -5.58 13.50 13.12
C PHE A 230 -5.97 12.04 13.28
N ALA A 231 -6.89 11.59 12.43
CA ALA A 231 -7.26 10.18 12.35
C ALA A 231 -6.10 9.32 11.83
N PHE A 232 -6.05 8.09 12.28
CA PHE A 232 -5.13 7.06 11.78
C PHE A 232 -5.82 5.69 11.78
N VAL A 233 -5.23 4.75 11.06
CA VAL A 233 -5.60 3.33 11.12
C VAL A 233 -4.62 2.62 12.04
N ASP A 234 -5.15 1.88 13.01
CA ASP A 234 -4.34 1.08 13.94
C ASP A 234 -3.85 -0.24 13.33
N SER A 235 -3.05 -0.99 14.08
CA SER A 235 -2.52 -2.28 13.67
C SER A 235 -3.57 -3.39 13.52
N TYR A 236 -4.81 -3.15 13.93
CA TYR A 236 -5.94 -4.05 13.78
C TYR A 236 -6.90 -3.62 12.67
N GLY A 237 -6.62 -2.52 11.98
CA GLY A 237 -7.43 -1.97 10.91
C GLY A 237 -8.67 -1.21 11.40
N ALA A 238 -8.66 -0.71 12.64
CA ALA A 238 -9.66 0.22 13.16
C ALA A 238 -9.20 1.66 12.99
N ALA A 239 -10.17 2.60 12.93
CA ALA A 239 -9.89 4.02 13.05
C ALA A 239 -9.60 4.39 14.50
N ASP A 240 -8.75 5.37 14.69
CA ASP A 240 -8.44 6.01 15.96
C ASP A 240 -7.82 7.39 15.66
N TYR A 241 -7.37 8.13 16.67
CA TYR A 241 -6.75 9.44 16.50
C TYR A 241 -5.42 9.56 17.24
N ASN A 242 -4.52 10.39 16.73
CA ASN A 242 -3.21 10.59 17.33
C ASN A 242 -2.73 12.04 17.19
N GLY A 243 -1.83 12.46 18.09
CA GLY A 243 -1.21 13.77 18.06
C GLY A 243 -0.47 14.03 16.76
N ALA A 244 -0.71 15.19 16.16
CA ALA A 244 -0.15 15.56 14.86
C ALA A 244 1.39 15.51 14.79
N SER A 245 2.08 15.71 15.92
CA SER A 245 3.55 15.62 16.03
C SER A 245 4.11 14.20 16.15
N ASN A 246 3.25 13.19 16.32
CA ASN A 246 3.71 11.81 16.40
C ASN A 246 4.13 11.27 15.03
N SER A 247 5.19 10.46 15.01
CA SER A 247 5.68 9.84 13.79
C SER A 247 4.89 8.56 13.48
N VAL A 248 3.96 8.64 12.53
CA VAL A 248 3.06 7.56 12.12
C VAL A 248 3.29 7.21 10.64
N GLY A 249 2.90 6.02 10.22
CA GLY A 249 3.10 5.51 8.88
C GLY A 249 2.40 6.35 7.80
N VAL A 250 3.09 6.55 6.70
CA VAL A 250 2.57 7.24 5.51
C VAL A 250 2.28 6.21 4.44
N ARG A 251 1.01 6.03 4.10
CA ARG A 251 0.50 5.12 3.08
C ARG A 251 -0.07 5.93 1.92
N PRO A 252 0.72 6.20 0.87
CA PRO A 252 0.25 7.06 -0.20
C PRO A 252 -0.84 6.44 -1.06
N GLU A 253 -1.65 7.31 -1.66
CA GLU A 253 -2.57 7.00 -2.74
C GLU A 253 -2.33 7.95 -3.91
N PHE A 254 -2.71 7.53 -5.11
CA PHE A 254 -2.63 8.38 -6.31
C PHE A 254 -3.55 7.85 -7.40
N TRP A 255 -3.99 8.76 -8.27
CA TRP A 255 -4.72 8.43 -9.48
C TRP A 255 -3.79 8.39 -10.68
N LEU A 256 -3.95 7.38 -11.54
CA LEU A 256 -3.34 7.37 -12.87
C LEU A 256 -4.40 7.54 -13.94
N VAL A 257 -4.13 8.42 -14.88
CA VAL A 257 -4.93 8.57 -16.12
C VAL A 257 -4.58 7.42 -17.06
N ARG A 258 -5.61 6.77 -17.61
CA ARG A 258 -5.48 5.69 -18.61
C ARG A 258 -4.94 6.18 -19.93
#